data_47f287f8cd48cbb64e8d83c558af283c
#
_entry.id   47f287f8cd48cbb64e8d83c558af283c
#
_cell.length_a   1.000
_cell.length_b   1.000
_cell.length_c   1.000
_cell.angle_alpha   90.00
_cell.angle_beta   90.00
_cell.angle_gamma   90.00
#
_symmetry.space_group_name_H-M   'P 1'
#
loop_
_entity.id
_entity.type
_entity.pdbx_description
1 polymer ?
#
loop_
_entity_poly.entity_id
_entity_poly.type
_entity_poly.pdbx_seq_one_letter_code
_entity_poly.pdbx_strand_id
1 'polypeptide(L)'
;MQLIAKLTRIYLTLAILLSINLFGCTDKGTGMSADVNKERINRVATERGILEGAWSEVDSSIGVFRGIPYAQPPIGELRWRAPQGLASWTGVRSAKKFGAACWQSYSDDAFVWSRGKFSRSEDCLHLNIWQPEKTITPAPVMVWFHGGAHT
;
A
#
# COMPACT_ATOMS: atom_id res chain seq x y z
N MET A 1 68.91 -3.74 33.73
CA MET A 1 67.45 -3.93 33.66
C MET A 1 66.61 -2.66 33.50
N GLN A 2 67.05 -1.48 33.92
CA GLN A 2 66.29 -0.24 33.81
C GLN A 2 66.26 0.40 32.39
N LEU A 3 67.24 0.14 31.55
CA LEU A 3 67.33 0.73 30.22
C LEU A 3 66.34 0.12 29.23
N ILE A 4 66.11 -1.19 29.33
CA ILE A 4 65.16 -1.94 28.45
C ILE A 4 63.72 -1.52 28.73
N ALA A 5 63.35 -1.28 30.01
CA ALA A 5 62.02 -0.82 30.39
C ALA A 5 61.70 0.59 29.89
N LYS A 6 62.67 1.47 29.78
CA LYS A 6 62.49 2.82 29.19
C LYS A 6 62.27 2.79 27.67
N LEU A 7 63.02 1.97 26.96
CA LEU A 7 62.86 1.82 25.53
C LEU A 7 61.50 1.23 25.17
N THR A 8 61.02 0.22 25.88
CA THR A 8 59.71 -0.39 25.65
C THR A 8 58.56 0.60 25.87
N ARG A 9 58.64 1.50 26.85
CA ARG A 9 57.66 2.56 27.06
C ARG A 9 57.64 3.60 25.94
N ILE A 10 58.81 3.97 25.38
CA ILE A 10 58.90 4.94 24.29
C ILE A 10 58.29 4.35 23.00
N TYR A 11 58.55 3.07 22.69
CA TYR A 11 57.94 2.40 21.54
C TYR A 11 56.44 2.23 21.65
N LEU A 12 55.93 1.96 22.88
CA LEU A 12 54.50 1.81 23.12
C LEU A 12 53.75 3.14 22.96
N THR A 13 54.34 4.25 23.43
CA THR A 13 53.74 5.59 23.26
C THR A 13 53.82 6.05 21.81
N LEU A 14 54.87 5.74 21.08
CA LEU A 14 54.97 6.08 19.66
C LEU A 14 54.00 5.26 18.80
N ALA A 15 53.80 3.99 19.11
CA ALA A 15 52.82 3.15 18.43
C ALA A 15 51.36 3.60 18.67
N ILE A 16 51.05 4.10 19.86
CA ILE A 16 49.71 4.63 20.19
C ILE A 16 49.49 5.99 19.47
N LEU A 17 50.50 6.82 19.34
CA LEU A 17 50.42 8.09 18.61
C LEU A 17 50.31 7.90 17.06
N LEU A 18 50.86 6.80 16.53
CA LEU A 18 50.79 6.48 15.12
C LEU A 18 49.45 5.85 14.72
N SER A 19 48.80 5.17 15.66
CA SER A 19 47.49 4.54 15.41
C SER A 19 46.30 5.52 15.45
N ILE A 20 46.48 6.70 16.05
CA ILE A 20 45.44 7.73 16.12
C ILE A 20 45.26 8.49 14.79
N ASN A 21 46.30 8.50 13.93
CA ASN A 21 46.23 9.21 12.64
C ASN A 21 45.70 8.37 11.46
N LEU A 22 45.34 7.09 11.68
CA LEU A 22 44.77 6.22 10.63
C LEU A 22 43.24 6.12 10.67
N PHE A 23 42.59 6.73 11.67
CA PHE A 23 41.15 6.95 11.68
C PHE A 23 40.85 8.40 11.25
N GLY A 24 41.40 8.82 10.14
CA GLY A 24 40.81 9.88 9.36
C GLY A 24 39.48 9.37 8.85
N CYS A 25 38.42 9.66 9.59
CA CYS A 25 37.07 9.63 9.04
C CYS A 25 37.06 10.52 7.80
N THR A 26 37.27 9.94 6.64
CA THR A 26 36.71 10.53 5.42
C THR A 26 35.22 10.40 5.60
N ASP A 27 34.65 11.40 6.21
CA ASP A 27 33.26 11.74 6.07
C ASP A 27 33.06 12.06 4.58
N LYS A 28 33.01 10.99 3.75
CA LYS A 28 32.26 11.06 2.54
C LYS A 28 30.86 11.30 3.01
N GLY A 29 30.49 12.57 3.05
CA GLY A 29 29.10 12.97 3.10
C GLY A 29 28.36 12.11 2.09
N THR A 30 27.87 10.96 2.55
CA THR A 30 26.66 10.39 2.05
C THR A 30 25.68 11.53 2.27
N GLY A 31 25.57 12.35 1.22
CA GLY A 31 24.38 13.13 1.02
C GLY A 31 23.27 12.14 1.22
N MET A 32 22.78 12.08 2.44
CA MET A 32 21.48 11.57 2.76
C MET A 32 20.60 12.53 1.98
N SER A 33 20.45 12.20 0.68
CA SER A 33 19.32 12.65 -0.08
C SER A 33 18.17 12.44 0.87
N ALA A 34 17.70 13.52 1.46
CA ALA A 34 16.35 13.59 1.96
C ALA A 34 15.50 13.36 0.70
N ASP A 35 15.47 12.12 0.28
CA ASP A 35 14.36 11.57 -0.47
C ASP A 35 13.20 11.78 0.49
N VAL A 36 12.70 13.02 0.45
CA VAL A 36 11.41 13.36 0.98
C VAL A 36 10.54 12.33 0.34
N ASN A 37 10.21 11.31 1.12
CA ASN A 37 9.30 10.24 0.76
C ASN A 37 7.97 10.94 0.44
N LYS A 38 7.95 11.54 -0.76
CA LYS A 38 6.77 12.17 -1.32
C LYS A 38 5.84 11.01 -1.56
N GLU A 39 5.00 10.77 -0.56
CA GLU A 39 4.00 9.71 -0.61
C GLU A 39 3.33 9.78 -1.99
N ARG A 40 3.60 8.78 -2.81
CA ARG A 40 3.03 8.70 -4.17
C ARG A 40 1.53 8.59 -4.01
N ILE A 41 0.83 9.67 -4.26
CA ILE A 41 -0.61 9.72 -4.14
C ILE A 41 -1.23 9.13 -5.40
N ASN A 42 -2.01 8.06 -5.24
CA ASN A 42 -2.76 7.43 -6.30
C ASN A 42 -4.19 7.99 -6.31
N ARG A 43 -4.44 9.03 -7.09
CA ARG A 43 -5.76 9.67 -7.21
C ARG A 43 -6.27 9.65 -8.64
N VAL A 44 -7.57 9.46 -8.78
CA VAL A 44 -8.26 9.54 -10.06
C VAL A 44 -9.53 10.39 -9.90
N ALA A 45 -9.75 11.29 -10.85
CA ALA A 45 -11.01 12.03 -10.97
C ALA A 45 -12.00 11.19 -11.80
N THR A 46 -13.20 11.05 -11.29
CA THR A 46 -14.33 10.41 -11.96
C THR A 46 -15.45 11.41 -12.15
N GLU A 47 -16.46 11.08 -12.94
CA GLU A 47 -17.67 11.92 -13.09
C GLU A 47 -18.41 12.16 -11.76
N ARG A 48 -18.17 11.30 -10.74
CA ARG A 48 -18.83 11.38 -9.43
C ARG A 48 -18.02 12.12 -8.37
N GLY A 49 -16.71 12.23 -8.57
CA GLY A 49 -15.79 12.85 -7.62
C GLY A 49 -14.40 12.22 -7.68
N ILE A 50 -13.54 12.59 -6.75
CA ILE A 50 -12.16 12.11 -6.69
C ILE A 50 -12.08 10.87 -5.81
N LEU A 51 -11.37 9.85 -6.29
CA LEU A 51 -11.00 8.66 -5.53
C LEU A 51 -9.51 8.68 -5.20
N GLU A 52 -9.17 8.22 -4.00
CA GLU A 52 -7.79 7.99 -3.57
C GLU A 52 -7.60 6.51 -3.26
N GLY A 53 -6.82 5.84 -4.11
CA GLY A 53 -6.42 4.46 -3.96
C GLY A 53 -5.12 4.29 -3.18
N ALA A 54 -4.59 3.08 -3.23
CA ALA A 54 -3.28 2.69 -2.72
C ALA A 54 -2.41 2.18 -3.86
N TRP A 55 -1.15 1.91 -3.56
CA TRP A 55 -0.28 1.11 -4.41
C TRP A 55 -0.30 -0.34 -3.94
N SER A 56 -0.17 -1.27 -4.86
CA SER A 56 -0.13 -2.69 -4.54
C SER A 56 1.10 -3.01 -3.69
N GLU A 57 0.92 -3.85 -2.67
CA GLU A 57 2.00 -4.34 -1.82
C GLU A 57 2.89 -5.37 -2.53
N VAL A 58 2.33 -6.05 -3.56
CA VAL A 58 3.05 -7.07 -4.33
C VAL A 58 3.85 -6.44 -5.47
N ASP A 59 3.29 -5.42 -6.11
CA ASP A 59 3.93 -4.71 -7.23
C ASP A 59 3.59 -3.22 -7.14
N SER A 60 4.57 -2.44 -6.73
CA SER A 60 4.41 -0.98 -6.53
C SER A 60 4.13 -0.19 -7.82
N SER A 61 4.21 -0.81 -8.99
CA SER A 61 3.80 -0.20 -10.26
C SER A 61 2.29 -0.33 -10.55
N ILE A 62 1.57 -1.05 -9.68
CA ILE A 62 0.12 -1.26 -9.80
C ILE A 62 -0.62 -0.37 -8.79
N GLY A 63 -1.42 0.54 -9.30
CA GLY A 63 -2.40 1.29 -8.51
C GLY A 63 -3.62 0.42 -8.21
N VAL A 64 -4.11 0.50 -6.97
CA VAL A 64 -5.25 -0.28 -6.50
C VAL A 64 -6.30 0.63 -5.90
N PHE A 65 -7.53 0.50 -6.38
CA PHE A 65 -8.71 1.14 -5.83
C PHE A 65 -9.68 0.08 -5.36
N ARG A 66 -10.05 0.11 -4.09
CA ARG A 66 -10.90 -0.90 -3.44
C ARG A 66 -12.14 -0.27 -2.84
N GLY A 67 -13.25 -1.01 -2.84
CA GLY A 67 -14.49 -0.57 -2.23
C GLY A 67 -15.11 0.64 -2.93
N ILE A 68 -14.98 0.73 -4.25
CA ILE A 68 -15.62 1.78 -5.04
C ILE A 68 -17.10 1.43 -5.17
N PRO A 69 -18.03 2.24 -4.63
CA PRO A 69 -19.44 1.98 -4.83
C PRO A 69 -19.81 2.26 -6.30
N TYR A 70 -20.59 1.40 -6.90
CA TYR A 70 -21.09 1.60 -8.26
C TYR A 70 -22.61 1.92 -8.29
N ALA A 71 -23.31 1.72 -7.19
CA ALA A 71 -24.71 2.06 -7.01
C ALA A 71 -24.99 2.51 -5.58
N GLN A 72 -26.16 3.08 -5.33
CA GLN A 72 -26.62 3.37 -3.99
C GLN A 72 -26.75 2.06 -3.18
N PRO A 73 -26.48 2.10 -1.86
CA PRO A 73 -26.71 0.94 -1.00
C PRO A 73 -28.14 0.40 -1.14
N PRO A 74 -28.33 -0.90 -1.39
CA PRO A 74 -29.66 -1.50 -1.56
C PRO A 74 -30.30 -1.78 -0.20
N ILE A 75 -30.48 -0.75 0.60
CA ILE A 75 -31.03 -0.82 1.96
C ILE A 75 -32.41 -0.15 2.04
N GLY A 76 -33.17 -0.48 3.07
CA GLY A 76 -34.51 0.11 3.28
C GLY A 76 -35.40 -0.05 2.04
N GLU A 77 -35.93 1.05 1.53
CA GLU A 77 -36.82 1.07 0.36
C GLU A 77 -36.13 0.66 -0.95
N LEU A 78 -34.78 0.63 -0.99
CA LEU A 78 -34.02 0.19 -2.16
C LEU A 78 -33.77 -1.31 -2.19
N ARG A 79 -34.14 -2.05 -1.14
CA ARG A 79 -34.06 -3.53 -1.14
C ARG A 79 -34.94 -4.10 -2.24
N TRP A 80 -34.41 -5.07 -2.95
CA TRP A 80 -35.11 -5.75 -4.06
C TRP A 80 -35.52 -4.82 -5.21
N ARG A 81 -34.95 -3.63 -5.28
CA ARG A 81 -35.14 -2.69 -6.38
C ARG A 81 -33.97 -2.73 -7.36
N ALA A 82 -34.20 -2.27 -8.57
CA ALA A 82 -33.11 -2.06 -9.51
C ALA A 82 -32.08 -1.08 -8.92
N PRO A 83 -30.76 -1.31 -9.14
CA PRO A 83 -29.71 -0.45 -8.62
C PRO A 83 -29.92 1.00 -9.03
N GLN A 84 -29.76 1.92 -8.09
CA GLN A 84 -29.90 3.35 -8.34
C GLN A 84 -28.52 4.00 -8.46
N GLY A 85 -28.41 4.99 -9.34
CA GLY A 85 -27.16 5.71 -9.55
C GLY A 85 -26.70 6.47 -8.30
N LEU A 86 -25.42 6.53 -8.08
CA LEU A 86 -24.82 7.30 -6.97
C LEU A 86 -24.97 8.80 -7.20
N ALA A 87 -25.15 9.56 -6.13
CA ALA A 87 -24.89 10.98 -6.12
C ALA A 87 -23.39 11.25 -6.23
N SER A 88 -23.04 12.39 -6.82
CA SER A 88 -21.66 12.87 -6.80
C SER A 88 -21.27 13.30 -5.38
N TRP A 89 -19.99 13.18 -5.07
CA TRP A 89 -19.44 13.59 -3.77
C TRP A 89 -18.43 14.72 -3.94
N THR A 90 -18.30 15.53 -2.90
CA THR A 90 -17.26 16.57 -2.81
C THR A 90 -16.01 16.00 -2.11
N GLY A 91 -14.86 16.58 -2.44
CA GLY A 91 -13.59 16.17 -1.84
C GLY A 91 -13.06 14.82 -2.35
N VAL A 92 -12.20 14.20 -1.56
CA VAL A 92 -11.53 12.95 -1.91
C VAL A 92 -12.14 11.80 -1.11
N ARG A 93 -12.64 10.79 -1.82
CA ARG A 93 -13.14 9.55 -1.22
C ARG A 93 -12.03 8.51 -1.17
N SER A 94 -11.80 7.94 0.00
CA SER A 94 -10.84 6.85 0.16
C SER A 94 -11.34 5.57 -0.52
N ALA A 95 -10.49 5.00 -1.36
CA ALA A 95 -10.66 3.72 -2.02
C ALA A 95 -9.47 2.77 -1.70
N LYS A 96 -8.99 2.80 -0.46
CA LYS A 96 -7.83 2.02 -0.01
C LYS A 96 -8.19 0.66 0.59
N LYS A 97 -9.45 0.47 1.01
CA LYS A 97 -9.94 -0.75 1.67
C LYS A 97 -11.10 -1.37 0.90
N PHE A 98 -11.18 -2.69 0.93
CA PHE A 98 -12.36 -3.39 0.38
C PHE A 98 -13.64 -2.93 1.07
N GLY A 99 -14.72 -2.85 0.32
CA GLY A 99 -16.06 -2.70 0.85
C GLY A 99 -16.51 -3.97 1.57
N ALA A 100 -17.67 -3.91 2.24
CA ALA A 100 -18.27 -5.08 2.82
C ALA A 100 -18.71 -6.07 1.74
N ALA A 101 -18.63 -7.36 2.04
CA ALA A 101 -19.25 -8.38 1.21
C ALA A 101 -20.76 -8.40 1.40
N CYS A 102 -21.50 -8.83 0.40
CA CYS A 102 -22.92 -9.10 0.53
C CYS A 102 -23.15 -10.22 1.54
N TRP A 103 -24.35 -10.28 2.11
CA TRP A 103 -24.72 -11.34 3.04
C TRP A 103 -24.60 -12.71 2.37
N GLN A 104 -23.78 -13.57 2.91
CA GLN A 104 -23.52 -14.93 2.46
C GLN A 104 -23.09 -15.80 3.64
N SER A 105 -23.25 -17.10 3.50
CA SER A 105 -22.78 -18.05 4.51
C SER A 105 -21.26 -18.00 4.61
N TYR A 106 -20.71 -18.12 5.83
CA TYR A 106 -19.31 -18.49 6.01
C TYR A 106 -19.22 -20.01 6.02
N SER A 107 -18.26 -20.53 5.30
CA SER A 107 -17.71 -21.83 5.61
C SER A 107 -16.53 -21.61 6.55
N ASP A 108 -16.59 -22.18 7.75
CA ASP A 108 -15.45 -22.24 8.68
C ASP A 108 -14.37 -23.21 8.18
N ASP A 109 -14.73 -24.04 7.20
CA ASP A 109 -13.79 -24.91 6.53
C ASP A 109 -12.77 -24.08 5.77
N ALA A 110 -11.52 -24.53 5.79
CA ALA A 110 -10.40 -23.91 5.05
C ALA A 110 -10.55 -24.06 3.53
N PHE A 111 -11.78 -23.94 3.04
CA PHE A 111 -12.09 -24.00 1.63
C PHE A 111 -11.45 -22.80 0.92
N VAL A 112 -10.80 -23.08 -0.20
CA VAL A 112 -9.96 -22.12 -0.94
C VAL A 112 -10.66 -20.79 -1.23
N TRP A 113 -11.97 -20.79 -1.34
CA TRP A 113 -12.80 -19.62 -1.73
C TRP A 113 -13.30 -18.79 -0.54
N SER A 114 -13.20 -19.28 0.69
CA SER A 114 -13.71 -18.60 1.90
C SER A 114 -12.58 -18.14 2.84
N ARG A 115 -11.38 -17.85 2.31
CA ARG A 115 -10.26 -17.42 3.12
C ARG A 115 -10.48 -16.01 3.68
N GLY A 116 -10.77 -15.95 4.96
CA GLY A 116 -10.74 -14.74 5.76
C GLY A 116 -12.09 -14.34 6.34
N LYS A 117 -12.02 -13.66 7.47
CA LYS A 117 -13.16 -12.98 8.07
C LYS A 117 -13.24 -11.58 7.44
N PHE A 118 -14.33 -11.30 6.76
CA PHE A 118 -14.62 -10.00 6.17
C PHE A 118 -15.95 -9.47 6.69
N SER A 119 -16.09 -8.16 6.74
CA SER A 119 -17.37 -7.54 7.10
C SER A 119 -18.43 -7.84 6.06
N ARG A 120 -19.66 -8.07 6.49
CA ARG A 120 -20.83 -8.26 5.63
C ARG A 120 -21.83 -7.14 5.87
N SER A 121 -22.47 -6.69 4.82
CA SER A 121 -23.48 -5.64 4.89
C SER A 121 -24.43 -5.78 3.70
N GLU A 122 -25.61 -5.20 3.79
CA GLU A 122 -26.46 -4.94 2.62
C GLU A 122 -25.86 -3.85 1.73
N ASP A 123 -25.09 -2.91 2.31
CA ASP A 123 -24.25 -1.97 1.54
C ASP A 123 -23.01 -2.70 1.02
N CYS A 124 -23.17 -3.42 -0.09
CA CYS A 124 -22.15 -4.27 -0.68
C CYS A 124 -21.95 -4.08 -2.19
N LEU A 125 -22.58 -3.07 -2.79
CA LEU A 125 -22.47 -2.82 -4.22
C LEU A 125 -21.18 -2.06 -4.53
N HIS A 126 -20.05 -2.75 -4.40
CA HIS A 126 -18.72 -2.22 -4.59
C HIS A 126 -17.96 -2.99 -5.66
N LEU A 127 -17.04 -2.29 -6.32
CA LEU A 127 -16.06 -2.90 -7.23
C LEU A 127 -14.64 -2.50 -6.81
N ASN A 128 -13.68 -3.21 -7.37
CA ASN A 128 -12.27 -2.95 -7.13
C ASN A 128 -11.54 -2.88 -8.48
N ILE A 129 -10.52 -2.03 -8.56
CA ILE A 129 -9.75 -1.81 -9.79
C ILE A 129 -8.27 -1.96 -9.47
N TRP A 130 -7.56 -2.67 -10.34
CA TRP A 130 -6.10 -2.72 -10.40
C TRP A 130 -5.69 -2.16 -11.75
N GLN A 131 -4.81 -1.17 -11.75
CA GLN A 131 -4.34 -0.53 -12.96
C GLN A 131 -2.83 -0.28 -12.91
N PRO A 132 -2.10 -0.46 -14.02
CA PRO A 132 -0.71 -0.04 -14.08
C PRO A 132 -0.60 1.49 -13.92
N GLU A 133 0.45 1.95 -13.26
CA GLU A 133 0.72 3.39 -13.06
C GLU A 133 0.84 4.14 -14.38
N LYS A 134 1.49 3.51 -15.34
CA LYS A 134 1.73 4.10 -16.66
C LYS A 134 1.23 3.17 -17.75
N THR A 135 0.35 3.70 -18.58
CA THR A 135 -0.03 3.08 -19.85
C THR A 135 0.32 4.03 -21.00
N ILE A 136 0.97 3.52 -22.02
CA ILE A 136 1.37 4.31 -23.19
C ILE A 136 0.15 4.52 -24.11
N THR A 137 -0.79 3.61 -24.07
CA THR A 137 -2.05 3.61 -24.84
C THR A 137 -3.18 3.18 -23.92
N PRO A 138 -4.45 3.46 -24.27
CA PRO A 138 -5.56 2.88 -23.54
C PRO A 138 -5.40 1.37 -23.42
N ALA A 139 -5.31 0.87 -22.17
CA ALA A 139 -5.18 -0.55 -21.91
C ALA A 139 -6.55 -1.24 -22.07
N PRO A 140 -6.59 -2.50 -22.54
CA PRO A 140 -7.81 -3.27 -22.52
C PRO A 140 -8.27 -3.48 -21.07
N VAL A 141 -9.60 -3.46 -20.87
CA VAL A 141 -10.20 -3.66 -19.54
C VAL A 141 -10.70 -5.09 -19.44
N MET A 142 -10.24 -5.81 -18.41
CA MET A 142 -10.77 -7.12 -18.04
C MET A 142 -11.75 -6.93 -16.88
N VAL A 143 -12.99 -7.36 -17.05
CA VAL A 143 -14.02 -7.34 -16.02
C VAL A 143 -14.21 -8.76 -15.50
N TRP A 144 -14.04 -8.92 -14.18
CA TRP A 144 -14.22 -10.19 -13.48
C TRP A 144 -15.51 -10.19 -12.66
N PHE A 145 -16.39 -11.13 -12.95
CA PHE A 145 -17.54 -11.46 -12.12
C PHE A 145 -17.23 -12.75 -11.35
N HIS A 146 -17.26 -12.68 -10.03
CA HIS A 146 -16.98 -13.88 -9.22
C HIS A 146 -18.10 -14.93 -9.40
N GLY A 147 -17.71 -16.19 -9.24
CA GLY A 147 -18.66 -17.30 -9.20
C GLY A 147 -19.43 -17.36 -7.87
N GLY A 148 -20.28 -18.36 -7.70
CA GLY A 148 -21.03 -18.59 -6.47
C GLY A 148 -22.44 -19.13 -6.74
N ALA A 149 -22.74 -19.54 -7.98
CA ALA A 149 -24.02 -20.15 -8.39
C ALA A 149 -25.26 -19.29 -8.05
N HIS A 150 -25.07 -17.98 -7.86
CA HIS A 150 -26.11 -17.02 -7.44
C HIS A 150 -26.72 -17.31 -6.05
N THR A 151 -25.99 -17.97 -5.17
CA THR A 151 -26.38 -18.29 -3.78
C THR A 151 -25.65 -17.42 -2.78
#